data_17719d1d3268edc22ad729f40f2f0d16
#
_entry.id   17719d1d3268edc22ad729f40f2f0d16
#
_cell.length_a   1.000
_cell.length_b   1.000
_cell.length_c   1.000
_cell.angle_alpha   90.00
_cell.angle_beta   90.00
_cell.angle_gamma   90.00
#
_symmetry.space_group_name_H-M   'P 1'
#
loop_
_entity.id
_entity.type
_entity.pdbx_description
1 polymer ?
#
loop_
_entity_poly.entity_id
_entity_poly.type
_entity_poly.pdbx_seq_one_letter_code
_entity_poly.pdbx_strand_id
1 'polypeptide(L)'
;VVGYCTAVKPENRRIAMIKNGFSRMTDASMLEPAAAVGLTPTPNHDDLPRRFSDFATFGEALDYAAQGKRGLNFHDPRGVLKRVYPYSELRQDSLAMAQRLLAHGITKGDRIALIAETGPEFAALFCGCVYAGAWPVPLPLPTSFGGKEAYIDQLAVQLASSDPKALFYPAEIAEMAAQAAARQGCEGIIWEEFAQREAPALDLPKASPDDICYLQYSSGSTRFPHGVAVTHASLLNNLAGHSEGMKVQQSDRCISWLPWYHDMGLVGCFLSLIANQISADYIKTEDFARRPLAWLDMISRNPGTSCSYSPTFGYDICARRISSQSNVAERFDLSRWRIAGNGADMIRPDVMQGFVNAFAPAGFKASAFLPSYGLAEATLAVTIMPPGEGIRVELVEEERLSGAPRDLSRPARYRAIVNCGKAVQGHDHRDPRCKRRSAGRSPDRQGLVQGAQRDAGLFPRSRRRPRPAWWMAGSTPATWAIRSMAICSSSAAPRT
;
A
#
# COMPACT_ATOMS: atom_id res chain seq x y z
N VAL A 1 -27.79 7.03 -32.20
CA VAL A 1 -28.95 6.26 -32.68
C VAL A 1 -29.58 5.63 -31.46
N VAL A 2 -30.74 6.10 -31.12
CA VAL A 2 -31.59 5.73 -29.98
C VAL A 2 -32.28 4.42 -30.30
N GLY A 3 -32.22 3.43 -29.41
CA GLY A 3 -33.04 2.23 -29.49
C GLY A 3 -33.70 1.95 -28.15
N TYR A 4 -35.01 2.18 -28.11
CA TYR A 4 -35.91 1.81 -27.00
C TYR A 4 -36.03 0.28 -26.90
N CYS A 5 -36.03 -0.25 -25.70
CA CYS A 5 -36.47 -1.62 -25.42
C CYS A 5 -37.61 -1.58 -24.39
N THR A 6 -38.77 -2.04 -24.84
CA THR A 6 -40.04 -2.09 -24.13
C THR A 6 -40.08 -3.21 -23.10
N ALA A 7 -40.79 -2.95 -22.01
CA ALA A 7 -41.05 -3.86 -20.90
C ALA A 7 -41.97 -5.02 -21.35
N VAL A 8 -41.61 -6.25 -20.96
CA VAL A 8 -42.49 -7.43 -21.03
C VAL A 8 -42.82 -7.87 -19.60
N LYS A 9 -44.11 -8.01 -19.33
CA LYS A 9 -44.69 -8.50 -18.07
C LYS A 9 -44.43 -10.02 -17.92
N PRO A 10 -44.27 -10.54 -16.69
CA PRO A 10 -44.14 -11.98 -16.49
C PRO A 10 -45.51 -12.66 -16.39
N GLU A 11 -45.71 -13.68 -17.18
CA GLU A 11 -46.85 -14.62 -17.07
C GLU A 11 -46.56 -15.69 -16.00
N ASN A 12 -47.61 -15.92 -15.19
CA ASN A 12 -47.73 -16.99 -14.20
C ASN A 12 -47.60 -18.39 -14.83
N ARG A 13 -46.66 -19.21 -14.43
CA ARG A 13 -46.75 -20.68 -14.55
C ARG A 13 -46.57 -21.32 -13.18
N ARG A 14 -47.69 -21.88 -12.70
CA ARG A 14 -47.73 -22.86 -11.59
C ARG A 14 -46.89 -24.09 -11.96
N ILE A 15 -45.95 -24.46 -11.12
CA ILE A 15 -45.31 -25.78 -11.13
C ILE A 15 -45.59 -26.47 -9.81
N ALA A 16 -46.05 -27.71 -9.94
CA ALA A 16 -46.60 -28.55 -8.89
C ALA A 16 -45.56 -28.93 -7.83
N MET A 17 -46.07 -29.02 -6.60
CA MET A 17 -45.36 -29.66 -5.47
C MET A 17 -45.11 -31.16 -5.75
N ILE A 18 -43.85 -31.56 -5.68
CA ILE A 18 -43.49 -32.95 -5.36
C ILE A 18 -43.00 -32.97 -3.92
N LYS A 19 -43.86 -33.47 -3.03
CA LYS A 19 -43.49 -33.86 -1.68
C LYS A 19 -42.69 -35.16 -1.76
N ASN A 20 -41.41 -35.10 -1.40
CA ASN A 20 -40.69 -36.27 -0.94
C ASN A 20 -40.00 -35.93 0.39
N GLY A 21 -40.39 -36.73 1.41
CA GLY A 21 -39.96 -36.62 2.77
C GLY A 21 -38.46 -36.90 2.92
N PHE A 22 -37.78 -36.01 3.63
CA PHE A 22 -36.53 -36.31 4.30
C PHE A 22 -36.73 -36.30 5.79
N SER A 23 -36.63 -37.50 6.35
CA SER A 23 -36.57 -37.82 7.76
C SER A 23 -35.55 -36.94 8.47
N ARG A 24 -35.91 -36.37 9.58
CA ARG A 24 -35.03 -35.74 10.56
C ARG A 24 -34.05 -36.78 11.09
N MET A 25 -32.79 -36.68 10.72
CA MET A 25 -31.68 -37.18 11.54
C MET A 25 -31.07 -35.99 12.27
N THR A 26 -31.49 -35.84 13.51
CA THR A 26 -30.78 -35.07 14.51
C THR A 26 -29.58 -35.91 14.95
N ASP A 27 -28.42 -35.66 14.41
CA ASP A 27 -27.18 -36.10 15.01
C ASP A 27 -26.26 -34.88 15.09
N ALA A 28 -26.41 -34.16 16.22
CA ALA A 28 -25.49 -33.12 16.65
C ALA A 28 -24.32 -33.80 17.35
N SER A 29 -23.47 -34.49 16.56
CA SER A 29 -22.10 -34.73 17.00
C SER A 29 -21.33 -33.45 16.70
N MET A 30 -21.18 -32.61 17.71
CA MET A 30 -20.19 -31.56 17.76
C MET A 30 -18.82 -32.22 17.58
N LEU A 31 -18.33 -32.25 16.36
CA LEU A 31 -16.91 -32.40 16.09
C LEU A 31 -16.24 -31.17 16.72
N GLU A 32 -15.70 -31.35 17.93
CA GLU A 32 -14.70 -30.45 18.47
C GLU A 32 -13.67 -30.23 17.38
N PRO A 33 -13.33 -28.97 17.03
CA PRO A 33 -12.23 -28.76 16.12
C PRO A 33 -11.00 -29.35 16.79
N ALA A 34 -10.42 -30.39 16.17
CA ALA A 34 -9.12 -30.88 16.55
C ALA A 34 -8.23 -29.66 16.84
N ALA A 35 -7.72 -29.56 18.05
CA ALA A 35 -6.82 -28.50 18.46
C ALA A 35 -5.65 -28.51 17.50
N ALA A 36 -5.71 -27.69 16.48
CA ALA A 36 -4.56 -27.35 15.66
C ALA A 36 -3.55 -26.81 16.67
N VAL A 37 -2.35 -27.39 16.74
CA VAL A 37 -1.22 -26.85 17.48
C VAL A 37 -1.07 -25.41 17.02
N GLY A 38 -1.59 -24.45 17.82
CA GLY A 38 -1.82 -23.10 17.37
C GLY A 38 -0.50 -22.40 17.14
N LEU A 39 -0.27 -21.96 15.92
CA LEU A 39 0.85 -21.07 15.62
C LEU A 39 0.76 -19.85 16.53
N THR A 40 1.86 -19.52 17.21
CA THR A 40 1.95 -18.30 18.02
C THR A 40 2.49 -17.17 17.14
N PRO A 41 1.79 -16.05 17.01
CA PRO A 41 2.27 -14.91 16.20
C PRO A 41 3.54 -14.34 16.80
N THR A 42 4.35 -13.66 15.96
CA THR A 42 5.52 -12.90 16.44
C THR A 42 5.08 -11.88 17.50
N PRO A 43 5.89 -11.61 18.54
CA PRO A 43 5.50 -10.74 19.65
C PRO A 43 5.42 -9.26 19.23
N ASN A 44 4.62 -8.47 19.95
CA ASN A 44 4.58 -7.00 19.79
C ASN A 44 5.81 -6.34 20.40
N HIS A 45 6.42 -6.97 21.38
CA HIS A 45 7.56 -6.46 22.14
C HIS A 45 8.64 -7.54 22.28
N ASP A 46 9.90 -7.12 22.24
CA ASP A 46 11.07 -7.92 22.56
C ASP A 46 12.14 -7.03 23.22
N ASP A 47 13.28 -7.61 23.61
CA ASP A 47 14.37 -6.91 24.27
C ASP A 47 15.27 -6.12 23.32
N LEU A 48 15.08 -6.24 22.00
CA LEU A 48 15.87 -5.51 21.01
C LEU A 48 15.51 -4.01 21.08
N PRO A 49 16.47 -3.10 21.38
CA PRO A 49 16.23 -1.66 21.36
C PRO A 49 15.74 -1.21 19.97
N ARG A 50 14.78 -0.29 19.92
CA ARG A 50 14.31 0.22 18.64
C ARG A 50 15.27 1.25 18.06
N ARG A 51 15.51 1.09 16.76
CA ARG A 51 16.19 2.07 15.92
C ARG A 51 15.19 2.53 14.86
N PHE A 52 14.76 3.78 14.95
CA PHE A 52 13.72 4.34 14.07
C PHE A 52 14.30 4.71 12.70
N SER A 53 14.51 3.71 11.84
CA SER A 53 15.07 3.85 10.48
C SER A 53 16.48 4.48 10.44
N ASP A 54 17.21 4.46 11.57
CA ASP A 54 18.56 4.97 11.71
C ASP A 54 19.61 3.95 11.22
N PHE A 55 19.70 3.79 9.89
CA PHE A 55 20.59 2.87 9.19
C PHE A 55 21.12 3.52 7.93
N ALA A 56 22.28 3.09 7.46
CA ALA A 56 22.84 3.54 6.19
C ALA A 56 22.12 2.92 5.00
N THR A 57 21.75 1.63 5.10
CA THR A 57 21.08 0.89 4.04
C THR A 57 19.88 0.09 4.56
N PHE A 58 18.95 -0.27 3.69
CA PHE A 58 17.82 -1.11 4.08
C PHE A 58 18.24 -2.54 4.46
N GLY A 59 19.32 -3.06 3.87
CA GLY A 59 19.90 -4.34 4.28
C GLY A 59 20.35 -4.32 5.74
N GLU A 60 21.03 -3.24 6.18
CA GLU A 60 21.40 -3.06 7.59
C GLU A 60 20.18 -2.99 8.53
N ALA A 61 19.08 -2.39 8.07
CA ALA A 61 17.84 -2.36 8.84
C ALA A 61 17.26 -3.76 9.06
N LEU A 62 17.28 -4.62 8.04
CA LEU A 62 16.86 -6.02 8.17
C LEU A 62 17.85 -6.83 9.02
N ASP A 63 19.16 -6.63 8.86
CA ASP A 63 20.19 -7.25 9.69
C ASP A 63 19.99 -6.95 11.18
N TYR A 64 19.59 -5.72 11.49
CA TYR A 64 19.29 -5.32 12.86
C TYR A 64 17.98 -5.93 13.36
N ALA A 65 16.89 -5.82 12.57
CA ALA A 65 15.60 -6.37 12.95
C ALA A 65 15.64 -7.89 13.19
N ALA A 66 16.50 -8.60 12.45
CA ALA A 66 16.71 -10.03 12.57
C ALA A 66 17.34 -10.49 13.90
N GLN A 67 17.89 -9.58 14.69
CA GLN A 67 18.42 -9.88 16.03
C GLN A 67 17.32 -10.02 17.09
N GLY A 68 16.10 -9.53 16.77
CA GLY A 68 14.94 -9.61 17.64
C GLY A 68 14.04 -10.81 17.36
N LYS A 69 12.88 -10.82 18.03
CA LYS A 69 11.86 -11.87 17.91
C LYS A 69 10.64 -11.45 17.06
N ARG A 70 10.61 -10.21 16.60
CA ARG A 70 9.51 -9.63 15.81
C ARG A 70 9.56 -10.13 14.37
N GLY A 71 8.45 -9.91 13.64
CA GLY A 71 8.37 -10.33 12.24
C GLY A 71 6.98 -10.18 11.66
N LEU A 72 6.74 -10.93 10.61
CA LEU A 72 5.54 -10.90 9.79
C LEU A 72 4.69 -12.14 10.07
N ASN A 73 3.39 -12.00 10.00
CA ASN A 73 2.45 -13.10 10.16
C ASN A 73 1.43 -13.02 9.01
N PHE A 74 1.18 -14.15 8.37
CA PHE A 74 0.27 -14.23 7.24
C PHE A 74 -0.96 -15.04 7.62
N HIS A 75 -2.13 -14.51 7.30
CA HIS A 75 -3.42 -15.04 7.67
C HIS A 75 -4.23 -15.44 6.44
N ASP A 76 -5.12 -16.41 6.61
CA ASP A 76 -6.09 -16.81 5.59
C ASP A 76 -7.27 -15.81 5.51
N PRO A 77 -8.19 -15.96 4.53
CA PRO A 77 -9.36 -15.09 4.36
C PRO A 77 -10.29 -15.00 5.59
N ARG A 78 -10.14 -15.90 6.57
CA ARG A 78 -10.90 -15.90 7.83
C ARG A 78 -10.14 -15.23 8.97
N GLY A 79 -8.94 -14.71 8.70
CA GLY A 79 -8.05 -14.14 9.71
C GLY A 79 -7.45 -15.19 10.63
N VAL A 80 -7.30 -16.44 10.15
CA VAL A 80 -6.59 -17.52 10.87
C VAL A 80 -5.12 -17.49 10.48
N LEU A 81 -4.23 -17.47 11.47
CA LEU A 81 -2.80 -17.46 11.28
C LEU A 81 -2.33 -18.72 10.55
N LYS A 82 -1.63 -18.57 9.42
CA LYS A 82 -1.11 -19.66 8.57
C LYS A 82 0.40 -19.74 8.55
N ARG A 83 1.08 -18.60 8.67
CA ARG A 83 2.54 -18.53 8.60
C ARG A 83 3.03 -17.48 9.58
N VAL A 84 3.98 -17.86 10.40
CA VAL A 84 4.78 -16.96 11.25
C VAL A 84 6.14 -16.82 10.58
N TYR A 85 6.60 -15.59 10.38
CA TYR A 85 7.82 -15.32 9.64
C TYR A 85 8.67 -14.27 10.38
N PRO A 86 9.47 -14.70 11.36
CA PRO A 86 10.36 -13.80 12.11
C PRO A 86 11.35 -13.09 11.17
N TYR A 87 11.78 -11.88 11.52
CA TYR A 87 12.77 -11.16 10.73
C TYR A 87 14.12 -11.91 10.61
N SER A 88 14.45 -12.76 11.58
CA SER A 88 15.62 -13.65 11.49
C SER A 88 15.50 -14.66 10.34
N GLU A 89 14.32 -15.24 10.16
CA GLU A 89 14.03 -16.17 9.05
C GLU A 89 13.95 -15.42 7.72
N LEU A 90 13.24 -14.27 7.66
CA LEU A 90 13.21 -13.42 6.48
C LEU A 90 14.62 -13.05 6.02
N ARG A 91 15.51 -12.67 6.95
CA ARG A 91 16.90 -12.36 6.64
C ARG A 91 17.64 -13.56 6.05
N GLN A 92 17.51 -14.73 6.67
CA GLN A 92 18.14 -15.95 6.20
C GLN A 92 17.72 -16.30 4.77
N ASP A 93 16.41 -16.30 4.52
CA ASP A 93 15.85 -16.60 3.20
C ASP A 93 16.25 -15.53 2.17
N SER A 94 16.30 -14.26 2.56
CA SER A 94 16.74 -13.16 1.70
C SER A 94 18.20 -13.27 1.29
N LEU A 95 19.08 -13.67 2.20
CA LEU A 95 20.50 -13.91 1.89
C LEU A 95 20.67 -15.11 0.95
N ALA A 96 19.95 -16.19 1.19
CA ALA A 96 19.95 -17.35 0.29
C ALA A 96 19.39 -16.97 -1.10
N MET A 97 18.36 -16.13 -1.15
CA MET A 97 17.81 -15.63 -2.40
C MET A 97 18.80 -14.72 -3.15
N ALA A 98 19.50 -13.83 -2.43
CA ALA A 98 20.56 -13.00 -3.02
C ALA A 98 21.68 -13.83 -3.66
N GLN A 99 22.10 -14.89 -2.99
CA GLN A 99 23.12 -15.81 -3.51
C GLN A 99 22.65 -16.54 -4.77
N ARG A 100 21.38 -17.00 -4.80
CA ARG A 100 20.77 -17.59 -6.01
C ARG A 100 20.70 -16.61 -7.17
N LEU A 101 20.34 -15.35 -6.88
CA LEU A 101 20.29 -14.29 -7.90
C LEU A 101 21.68 -14.03 -8.50
N LEU A 102 22.72 -13.92 -7.65
CA LEU A 102 24.10 -13.75 -8.13
C LEU A 102 24.57 -14.96 -8.93
N ALA A 103 24.28 -16.19 -8.47
CA ALA A 103 24.61 -17.42 -9.19
C ALA A 103 23.86 -17.52 -10.55
N HIS A 104 22.68 -16.93 -10.63
CA HIS A 104 21.89 -16.81 -11.87
C HIS A 104 22.44 -15.74 -12.82
N GLY A 105 23.49 -15.02 -12.44
CA GLY A 105 24.12 -14.00 -13.25
C GLY A 105 23.49 -12.61 -13.10
N ILE A 106 22.67 -12.39 -12.06
CA ILE A 106 22.18 -11.05 -11.69
C ILE A 106 23.33 -10.29 -11.06
N THR A 107 23.49 -9.03 -11.43
CA THR A 107 24.56 -8.15 -10.96
C THR A 107 24.00 -6.88 -10.34
N LYS A 108 24.84 -6.16 -9.59
CA LYS A 108 24.46 -4.87 -9.00
C LYS A 108 23.95 -3.92 -10.06
N GLY A 109 22.75 -3.36 -9.83
CA GLY A 109 22.08 -2.43 -10.74
C GLY A 109 21.13 -3.07 -11.75
N ASP A 110 21.10 -4.41 -11.85
CA ASP A 110 20.10 -5.11 -12.65
C ASP A 110 18.69 -4.91 -12.05
N ARG A 111 17.71 -4.73 -12.90
CA ARG A 111 16.30 -4.61 -12.52
C ARG A 111 15.64 -5.97 -12.53
N ILE A 112 14.92 -6.29 -11.47
CA ILE A 112 14.21 -7.56 -11.29
C ILE A 112 12.73 -7.25 -11.06
N ALA A 113 11.90 -7.57 -12.03
CA ALA A 113 10.46 -7.43 -11.89
C ALA A 113 9.90 -8.53 -10.99
N LEU A 114 9.05 -8.16 -10.02
CA LEU A 114 8.45 -9.06 -9.05
C LEU A 114 6.95 -8.88 -9.04
N ILE A 115 6.18 -9.93 -9.26
CA ILE A 115 4.74 -9.87 -9.01
C ILE A 115 4.52 -9.77 -7.51
N ALA A 116 3.92 -8.67 -7.07
CA ALA A 116 3.85 -8.28 -5.66
C ALA A 116 2.69 -8.96 -4.92
N GLU A 117 2.72 -10.30 -4.87
CA GLU A 117 1.82 -11.04 -3.99
C GLU A 117 2.21 -10.85 -2.53
N THR A 118 1.23 -10.58 -1.65
CA THR A 118 1.49 -10.45 -0.21
C THR A 118 1.79 -11.82 0.39
N GLY A 119 3.07 -12.11 0.60
CA GLY A 119 3.53 -13.42 1.08
C GLY A 119 5.03 -13.45 1.44
N PRO A 120 5.48 -14.52 2.10
CA PRO A 120 6.88 -14.68 2.49
C PRO A 120 7.82 -14.77 1.29
N GLU A 121 7.38 -15.36 0.17
CA GLU A 121 8.17 -15.55 -1.06
C GLU A 121 8.54 -14.18 -1.67
N PHE A 122 7.55 -13.31 -1.83
CA PHE A 122 7.81 -11.95 -2.29
C PHE A 122 8.73 -11.20 -1.32
N ALA A 123 8.48 -11.30 -0.01
CA ALA A 123 9.29 -10.60 1.00
C ALA A 123 10.77 -11.04 0.94
N ALA A 124 11.03 -12.35 0.87
CA ALA A 124 12.38 -12.91 0.75
C ALA A 124 13.06 -12.49 -0.55
N LEU A 125 12.34 -12.55 -1.68
CA LEU A 125 12.88 -12.21 -2.99
C LEU A 125 13.16 -10.70 -3.12
N PHE A 126 12.24 -9.84 -2.63
CA PHE A 126 12.45 -8.40 -2.60
C PHE A 126 13.70 -8.03 -1.80
N CYS A 127 13.82 -8.51 -0.57
CA CYS A 127 14.99 -8.26 0.26
C CYS A 127 16.24 -8.94 -0.31
N GLY A 128 16.11 -10.09 -0.95
CA GLY A 128 17.19 -10.78 -1.65
C GLY A 128 17.76 -9.95 -2.81
N CYS A 129 16.91 -9.31 -3.60
CA CYS A 129 17.34 -8.34 -4.62
C CYS A 129 18.13 -7.19 -3.99
N VAL A 130 17.66 -6.65 -2.86
CA VAL A 130 18.35 -5.56 -2.15
C VAL A 130 19.74 -6.00 -1.68
N TYR A 131 19.89 -7.20 -1.10
CA TYR A 131 21.20 -7.74 -0.71
C TYR A 131 22.12 -8.04 -1.92
N ALA A 132 21.56 -8.47 -3.04
CA ALA A 132 22.30 -8.66 -4.28
C ALA A 132 22.66 -7.34 -4.99
N GLY A 133 22.22 -6.18 -4.47
CA GLY A 133 22.39 -4.87 -5.10
C GLY A 133 21.57 -4.70 -6.39
N ALA A 134 20.66 -5.63 -6.67
CA ALA A 134 19.69 -5.52 -7.77
C ALA A 134 18.51 -4.63 -7.35
N TRP A 135 17.77 -4.10 -8.32
CA TRP A 135 16.64 -3.21 -8.08
C TRP A 135 15.32 -3.98 -8.24
N PRO A 136 14.66 -4.40 -7.15
CA PRO A 136 13.34 -4.99 -7.26
C PRO A 136 12.33 -3.98 -7.79
N VAL A 137 11.45 -4.46 -8.67
CA VAL A 137 10.39 -3.69 -9.31
C VAL A 137 9.06 -4.39 -9.03
N PRO A 138 8.35 -4.02 -7.95
CA PRO A 138 7.06 -4.60 -7.62
C PRO A 138 6.01 -4.27 -8.66
N LEU A 139 5.36 -5.29 -9.22
CA LEU A 139 4.31 -5.18 -10.24
C LEU A 139 3.00 -5.78 -9.73
N PRO A 140 1.83 -5.28 -10.19
CA PRO A 140 0.53 -5.71 -9.69
C PRO A 140 0.18 -7.14 -10.11
N LEU A 141 -0.64 -7.81 -9.29
CA LEU A 141 -1.33 -9.04 -9.63
C LEU A 141 -2.50 -8.78 -10.61
N PRO A 142 -2.98 -9.82 -11.30
CA PRO A 142 -4.21 -9.72 -12.08
C PRO A 142 -5.39 -9.36 -11.17
N THR A 143 -6.24 -8.43 -11.63
CA THR A 143 -7.46 -8.08 -10.91
C THR A 143 -8.60 -9.01 -11.30
N SER A 144 -9.50 -9.34 -10.36
CA SER A 144 -10.64 -10.23 -10.59
C SER A 144 -11.62 -9.74 -11.68
N PHE A 145 -11.57 -8.46 -12.02
CA PHE A 145 -12.43 -7.80 -13.02
C PHE A 145 -11.74 -7.56 -14.36
N GLY A 146 -10.41 -7.79 -14.46
CA GLY A 146 -9.63 -7.68 -15.69
C GLY A 146 -9.66 -8.99 -16.47
N GLY A 147 -9.79 -8.94 -17.80
CA GLY A 147 -9.56 -10.11 -18.65
C GLY A 147 -8.08 -10.50 -18.65
N LYS A 148 -7.80 -11.80 -18.92
CA LYS A 148 -6.40 -12.32 -19.01
C LYS A 148 -5.54 -11.46 -19.95
N GLU A 149 -6.04 -11.15 -21.14
CA GLU A 149 -5.30 -10.42 -22.17
C GLU A 149 -5.00 -8.98 -21.72
N ALA A 150 -5.96 -8.29 -21.08
CA ALA A 150 -5.74 -6.95 -20.55
C ALA A 150 -4.64 -6.92 -19.48
N TYR A 151 -4.55 -7.95 -18.65
CA TYR A 151 -3.48 -8.07 -17.67
C TYR A 151 -2.12 -8.31 -18.34
N ILE A 152 -2.06 -9.22 -19.34
CA ILE A 152 -0.84 -9.51 -20.10
C ILE A 152 -0.35 -8.24 -20.80
N ASP A 153 -1.24 -7.46 -21.43
CA ASP A 153 -0.92 -6.20 -22.08
C ASP A 153 -0.37 -5.16 -21.07
N GLN A 154 -1.04 -5.02 -19.92
CA GLN A 154 -0.61 -4.11 -18.87
C GLN A 154 0.78 -4.50 -18.33
N LEU A 155 0.99 -5.78 -18.03
CA LEU A 155 2.25 -6.30 -17.52
C LEU A 155 3.37 -6.12 -18.56
N ALA A 156 3.11 -6.41 -19.84
CA ALA A 156 4.07 -6.19 -20.91
C ALA A 156 4.49 -4.72 -21.06
N VAL A 157 3.55 -3.76 -20.90
CA VAL A 157 3.87 -2.32 -20.89
C VAL A 157 4.77 -1.95 -19.70
N GLN A 158 4.51 -2.51 -18.52
CA GLN A 158 5.35 -2.26 -17.33
C GLN A 158 6.74 -2.88 -17.49
N LEU A 159 6.86 -4.08 -18.04
CA LEU A 159 8.13 -4.73 -18.36
C LEU A 159 8.91 -3.92 -19.41
N ALA A 160 8.26 -3.43 -20.47
CA ALA A 160 8.90 -2.56 -21.46
C ALA A 160 9.42 -1.25 -20.85
N SER A 161 8.75 -0.71 -19.82
CA SER A 161 9.15 0.51 -19.12
C SER A 161 10.29 0.28 -18.14
N SER A 162 10.27 -0.83 -17.40
CA SER A 162 11.29 -1.17 -16.40
C SER A 162 12.51 -1.86 -16.99
N ASP A 163 12.38 -2.49 -18.16
CA ASP A 163 13.44 -3.23 -18.86
C ASP A 163 14.20 -4.17 -17.89
N PRO A 164 13.50 -5.12 -17.23
CA PRO A 164 14.11 -5.98 -16.22
C PRO A 164 14.86 -7.14 -16.88
N LYS A 165 15.86 -7.65 -16.17
CA LYS A 165 16.61 -8.84 -16.59
C LYS A 165 15.78 -10.11 -16.46
N ALA A 166 14.93 -10.17 -15.41
CA ALA A 166 14.01 -11.27 -15.18
C ALA A 166 12.71 -10.77 -14.54
N LEU A 167 11.62 -11.53 -14.78
CA LEU A 167 10.34 -11.38 -14.10
C LEU A 167 10.09 -12.62 -13.22
N PHE A 168 9.95 -12.41 -11.91
CA PHE A 168 9.58 -13.45 -10.95
C PHE A 168 8.09 -13.38 -10.61
N TYR A 169 7.44 -14.52 -10.57
CA TYR A 169 6.00 -14.64 -10.34
C TYR A 169 5.63 -15.98 -9.68
N PRO A 170 4.46 -16.07 -9.01
CA PRO A 170 3.94 -17.31 -8.45
C PRO A 170 3.44 -18.27 -9.55
N ALA A 171 3.47 -19.55 -9.27
CA ALA A 171 3.04 -20.59 -10.21
C ALA A 171 1.58 -20.40 -10.69
N GLU A 172 0.70 -19.85 -9.84
CA GLU A 172 -0.73 -19.66 -10.14
C GLU A 172 -1.00 -18.76 -11.35
N ILE A 173 -0.08 -17.83 -11.66
CA ILE A 173 -0.24 -16.92 -12.81
C ILE A 173 0.80 -17.14 -13.90
N ALA A 174 1.51 -18.29 -13.86
CA ALA A 174 2.65 -18.56 -14.74
C ALA A 174 2.31 -18.41 -16.23
N GLU A 175 1.14 -18.89 -16.67
CA GLU A 175 0.70 -18.77 -18.07
C GLU A 175 0.68 -17.29 -18.54
N MET A 176 0.07 -16.40 -17.74
CA MET A 176 -0.06 -14.99 -18.10
C MET A 176 1.26 -14.24 -17.99
N ALA A 177 2.01 -14.49 -16.90
CA ALA A 177 3.28 -13.82 -16.64
C ALA A 177 4.35 -14.22 -17.67
N ALA A 178 4.45 -15.50 -18.03
CA ALA A 178 5.36 -15.98 -19.06
C ALA A 178 5.05 -15.39 -20.45
N GLN A 179 3.77 -15.26 -20.80
CA GLN A 179 3.38 -14.61 -22.07
C GLN A 179 3.81 -13.12 -22.10
N ALA A 180 3.59 -12.38 -21.00
CA ALA A 180 3.99 -11.00 -20.92
C ALA A 180 5.52 -10.85 -21.00
N ALA A 181 6.28 -11.71 -20.29
CA ALA A 181 7.73 -11.75 -20.32
C ALA A 181 8.27 -12.03 -21.73
N ALA A 182 7.72 -13.05 -22.40
CA ALA A 182 8.11 -13.42 -23.76
C ALA A 182 7.89 -12.28 -24.77
N ARG A 183 6.82 -11.49 -24.64
CA ARG A 183 6.56 -10.32 -25.51
C ARG A 183 7.63 -9.23 -25.39
N GLN A 184 8.35 -9.20 -24.24
CA GLN A 184 9.41 -8.19 -24.00
C GLN A 184 10.82 -8.78 -24.06
N GLY A 185 10.97 -10.08 -24.37
CA GLY A 185 12.27 -10.76 -24.36
C GLY A 185 12.89 -10.85 -22.97
N CYS A 186 12.07 -10.79 -21.92
CA CYS A 186 12.47 -10.90 -20.52
C CYS A 186 12.36 -12.37 -20.07
N GLU A 187 13.32 -12.84 -19.27
CA GLU A 187 13.24 -14.18 -18.69
C GLU A 187 12.11 -14.23 -17.64
N GLY A 188 11.19 -15.21 -17.79
CA GLY A 188 10.13 -15.46 -16.82
C GLY A 188 10.52 -16.60 -15.88
N ILE A 189 10.42 -16.40 -14.57
CA ILE A 189 10.89 -17.36 -13.55
C ILE A 189 9.80 -17.58 -12.50
N ILE A 190 9.41 -18.84 -12.29
CA ILE A 190 8.54 -19.23 -11.18
C ILE A 190 9.37 -19.20 -9.89
N TRP A 191 8.98 -18.39 -8.92
CA TRP A 191 9.81 -18.17 -7.72
C TRP A 191 9.88 -19.38 -6.80
N GLU A 192 8.85 -20.24 -6.75
CA GLU A 192 8.86 -21.48 -5.98
C GLU A 192 9.95 -22.45 -6.52
N GLU A 193 10.10 -22.54 -7.84
CA GLU A 193 11.15 -23.34 -8.48
C GLU A 193 12.53 -22.72 -8.26
N PHE A 194 12.62 -21.40 -8.36
CA PHE A 194 13.88 -20.71 -8.13
C PHE A 194 14.37 -20.85 -6.69
N ALA A 195 13.48 -20.86 -5.73
CA ALA A 195 13.78 -21.06 -4.32
C ALA A 195 14.37 -22.44 -4.00
N GLN A 196 14.17 -23.44 -4.87
CA GLN A 196 14.75 -24.79 -4.72
C GLN A 196 16.17 -24.90 -5.27
N ARG A 197 16.65 -23.92 -6.03
CA ARG A 197 18.00 -23.95 -6.57
C ARG A 197 19.03 -23.82 -5.45
N GLU A 198 20.25 -24.31 -5.70
CA GLU A 198 21.36 -24.12 -4.76
C GLU A 198 21.64 -22.63 -4.53
N ALA A 199 22.00 -22.30 -3.29
CA ALA A 199 22.44 -20.97 -2.87
C ALA A 199 23.95 -21.03 -2.54
N PRO A 200 24.84 -20.94 -3.53
CA PRO A 200 26.28 -21.02 -3.29
C PRO A 200 26.74 -19.82 -2.47
N ALA A 201 27.70 -20.03 -1.59
CA ALA A 201 28.28 -18.95 -0.80
C ALA A 201 29.08 -18.01 -1.72
N LEU A 202 28.47 -16.87 -2.08
CA LEU A 202 29.08 -15.83 -2.89
C LEU A 202 29.18 -14.54 -2.06
N ASP A 203 30.20 -13.74 -2.34
CA ASP A 203 30.33 -12.41 -1.73
C ASP A 203 29.22 -11.48 -2.23
N LEU A 204 28.47 -10.92 -1.29
CA LEU A 204 27.43 -9.95 -1.60
C LEU A 204 28.04 -8.58 -1.94
N PRO A 205 27.52 -7.87 -2.94
CA PRO A 205 28.00 -6.54 -3.26
C PRO A 205 27.73 -5.57 -2.11
N LYS A 206 28.69 -4.71 -1.80
CA LYS A 206 28.52 -3.70 -0.77
C LYS A 206 27.53 -2.63 -1.24
N ALA A 207 26.47 -2.39 -0.45
CA ALA A 207 25.52 -1.33 -0.68
C ALA A 207 26.00 0.00 -0.08
N SER A 208 25.58 1.11 -0.73
CA SER A 208 25.78 2.49 -0.28
C SER A 208 24.42 3.17 -0.09
N PRO A 209 24.32 4.20 0.78
CA PRO A 209 23.10 4.99 0.94
C PRO A 209 22.55 5.57 -0.37
N ASP A 210 23.41 5.94 -1.29
CA ASP A 210 23.06 6.54 -2.58
C ASP A 210 22.69 5.49 -3.65
N ASP A 211 22.92 4.21 -3.40
CA ASP A 211 22.48 3.15 -4.31
C ASP A 211 20.96 3.10 -4.36
N ILE A 212 20.42 2.75 -5.53
CA ILE A 212 18.98 2.54 -5.69
C ILE A 212 18.59 1.26 -4.94
N CYS A 213 17.62 1.39 -4.02
CA CYS A 213 17.07 0.29 -3.25
C CYS A 213 15.99 -0.47 -4.02
N TYR A 214 15.12 0.25 -4.73
CA TYR A 214 14.04 -0.34 -5.55
C TYR A 214 13.47 0.67 -6.55
N LEU A 215 12.65 0.17 -7.50
CA LEU A 215 11.83 1.00 -8.38
C LEU A 215 10.37 0.89 -7.99
N GLN A 216 9.70 2.04 -7.77
CA GLN A 216 8.28 2.12 -7.48
C GLN A 216 7.52 2.65 -8.67
N TYR A 217 6.55 1.89 -9.19
CA TYR A 217 5.62 2.43 -10.16
C TYR A 217 4.53 3.26 -9.47
N SER A 218 4.38 4.51 -9.88
CA SER A 218 3.29 5.34 -9.41
C SER A 218 1.97 4.89 -10.06
N SER A 219 0.88 4.90 -9.28
CA SER A 219 -0.48 4.64 -9.77
C SER A 219 -1.02 5.74 -10.70
N GLY A 220 -0.13 6.62 -11.15
CA GLY A 220 -0.41 7.88 -11.81
C GLY A 220 -1.43 7.81 -12.94
N SER A 221 -2.24 8.86 -13.03
CA SER A 221 -3.24 9.17 -14.06
C SER A 221 -2.68 9.29 -15.49
N THR A 222 -1.40 9.01 -15.70
CA THR A 222 -0.76 9.09 -17.01
C THR A 222 -0.86 7.77 -17.76
N ARG A 223 -1.13 7.85 -19.05
CA ARG A 223 -1.20 6.72 -20.00
C ARG A 223 0.06 5.81 -20.01
N PHE A 224 1.14 6.23 -19.36
CA PHE A 224 2.41 5.54 -19.34
C PHE A 224 2.86 5.37 -17.88
N PRO A 225 3.18 4.14 -17.45
CA PRO A 225 3.75 3.90 -16.13
C PRO A 225 5.08 4.65 -15.99
N HIS A 226 5.27 5.32 -14.85
CA HIS A 226 6.53 5.95 -14.50
C HIS A 226 7.13 5.21 -13.31
N GLY A 227 8.33 4.66 -13.48
CA GLY A 227 9.12 4.11 -12.41
C GLY A 227 9.86 5.22 -11.65
N VAL A 228 9.68 5.27 -10.34
CA VAL A 228 10.43 6.15 -9.43
C VAL A 228 11.57 5.35 -8.84
N ALA A 229 12.80 5.81 -9.04
CA ALA A 229 13.98 5.20 -8.44
C ALA A 229 14.15 5.72 -7.00
N VAL A 230 14.10 4.82 -6.02
CA VAL A 230 14.21 5.16 -4.60
C VAL A 230 15.55 4.65 -4.08
N THR A 231 16.40 5.55 -3.56
CA THR A 231 17.68 5.18 -2.92
C THR A 231 17.46 4.69 -1.49
N HIS A 232 18.46 4.00 -0.92
CA HIS A 232 18.42 3.62 0.50
C HIS A 232 18.27 4.84 1.40
N ALA A 233 19.00 5.91 1.13
CA ALA A 233 18.90 7.16 1.89
C ALA A 233 17.51 7.79 1.79
N SER A 234 16.92 7.87 0.58
CA SER A 234 15.57 8.41 0.39
C SER A 234 14.51 7.60 1.15
N LEU A 235 14.62 6.26 1.09
CA LEU A 235 13.74 5.36 1.81
C LEU A 235 13.83 5.60 3.32
N LEU A 236 15.02 5.47 3.90
CA LEU A 236 15.22 5.51 5.34
C LEU A 236 14.89 6.90 5.93
N ASN A 237 15.23 7.98 5.23
CA ASN A 237 14.84 9.34 5.63
C ASN A 237 13.31 9.52 5.66
N ASN A 238 12.60 9.02 4.64
CA ASN A 238 11.14 9.09 4.64
C ASN A 238 10.54 8.25 5.76
N LEU A 239 11.06 7.04 5.99
CA LEU A 239 10.60 6.15 7.06
C LEU A 239 10.86 6.74 8.46
N ALA A 240 11.97 7.42 8.69
CA ALA A 240 12.23 8.13 9.93
C ALA A 240 11.20 9.22 10.19
N GLY A 241 10.95 10.07 9.20
CA GLY A 241 9.93 11.13 9.30
C GLY A 241 8.51 10.58 9.44
N HIS A 242 8.19 9.47 8.77
CA HIS A 242 6.91 8.77 8.91
C HIS A 242 6.72 8.24 10.34
N SER A 243 7.74 7.57 10.89
CA SER A 243 7.70 7.01 12.24
C SER A 243 7.56 8.07 13.33
N GLU A 244 8.25 9.20 13.16
CA GLU A 244 8.11 10.35 14.03
C GLU A 244 6.72 10.98 13.93
N GLY A 245 6.22 11.20 12.72
CA GLY A 245 4.88 11.74 12.49
C GLY A 245 3.78 10.90 13.12
N MET A 246 3.90 9.57 13.03
CA MET A 246 2.98 8.61 13.66
C MET A 246 3.20 8.44 15.16
N LYS A 247 4.30 8.94 15.72
CA LYS A 247 4.73 8.69 17.10
C LYS A 247 4.70 7.18 17.42
N VAL A 248 5.45 6.40 16.62
CA VAL A 248 5.50 4.93 16.75
C VAL A 248 5.84 4.52 18.17
N GLN A 249 5.09 3.58 18.74
CA GLN A 249 5.22 3.09 20.11
C GLN A 249 5.77 1.66 20.16
N GLN A 250 6.30 1.27 21.31
CA GLN A 250 6.85 -0.08 21.55
C GLN A 250 5.81 -1.19 21.31
N SER A 251 4.55 -0.95 21.72
CA SER A 251 3.45 -1.90 21.64
C SER A 251 2.73 -1.91 20.28
N ASP A 252 3.12 -1.03 19.35
CA ASP A 252 2.46 -0.95 18.05
C ASP A 252 2.68 -2.22 17.23
N ARG A 253 1.60 -2.66 16.60
CA ARG A 253 1.55 -3.75 15.65
C ARG A 253 0.79 -3.30 14.41
N CYS A 254 1.31 -3.59 13.25
CA CYS A 254 0.64 -3.27 12.00
C CYS A 254 -0.30 -4.40 11.59
N ILE A 255 -1.53 -4.07 11.20
CA ILE A 255 -2.46 -5.01 10.56
C ILE A 255 -2.78 -4.46 9.19
N SER A 256 -2.46 -5.20 8.12
CA SER A 256 -2.57 -4.67 6.75
C SER A 256 -3.15 -5.68 5.76
N TRP A 257 -3.92 -5.14 4.82
CA TRP A 257 -4.41 -5.81 3.62
C TRP A 257 -3.95 -5.10 2.34
N LEU A 258 -3.14 -4.02 2.49
CA LEU A 258 -2.71 -3.18 1.38
C LEU A 258 -1.76 -3.94 0.45
N PRO A 259 -1.91 -3.79 -0.87
CA PRO A 259 -1.08 -4.48 -1.84
C PRO A 259 0.36 -3.95 -1.84
N TRP A 260 1.32 -4.84 -1.99
CA TRP A 260 2.75 -4.49 -1.94
C TRP A 260 3.32 -3.96 -3.28
N TYR A 261 2.52 -3.84 -4.32
CA TYR A 261 2.91 -3.05 -5.51
C TYR A 261 2.61 -1.55 -5.37
N HIS A 262 1.83 -1.16 -4.37
CA HIS A 262 1.52 0.24 -4.07
C HIS A 262 2.41 0.75 -2.94
N ASP A 263 2.88 2.01 -3.03
CA ASP A 263 3.77 2.64 -2.05
C ASP A 263 3.24 2.57 -0.60
N MET A 264 1.94 2.83 -0.38
CA MET A 264 1.34 2.75 0.96
C MET A 264 1.42 1.33 1.55
N GLY A 265 1.27 0.28 0.73
CA GLY A 265 1.41 -1.10 1.17
C GLY A 265 2.88 -1.52 1.31
N LEU A 266 3.69 -1.28 0.28
CA LEU A 266 5.10 -1.66 0.26
C LEU A 266 5.90 -0.86 1.29
N VAL A 267 5.90 0.46 1.17
CA VAL A 267 6.77 1.32 2.00
C VAL A 267 6.16 1.49 3.39
N GLY A 268 4.86 1.80 3.48
CA GLY A 268 4.20 2.09 4.75
C GLY A 268 3.92 0.87 5.61
N CYS A 269 3.57 -0.27 5.00
CA CYS A 269 3.12 -1.46 5.72
C CYS A 269 4.03 -2.70 5.53
N PHE A 270 5.22 -2.57 4.92
CA PHE A 270 6.22 -3.64 4.87
C PHE A 270 7.61 -3.10 5.19
N LEU A 271 8.19 -2.21 4.35
CA LEU A 271 9.57 -1.74 4.56
C LEU A 271 9.70 -0.92 5.84
N SER A 272 8.71 -0.08 6.16
CA SER A 272 8.67 0.70 7.41
C SER A 272 8.72 -0.20 8.65
N LEU A 273 8.08 -1.36 8.60
CA LEU A 273 7.99 -2.25 9.75
C LEU A 273 9.33 -2.92 10.05
N ILE A 274 10.08 -3.31 9.03
CA ILE A 274 11.44 -3.83 9.15
C ILE A 274 12.36 -2.74 9.73
N ALA A 275 12.34 -1.55 9.12
CA ALA A 275 13.23 -0.45 9.51
C ALA A 275 12.95 0.11 10.92
N ASN A 276 11.75 -0.15 11.47
CA ASN A 276 11.35 0.27 12.81
C ASN A 276 11.11 -0.90 13.78
N GLN A 277 11.45 -2.12 13.40
CA GLN A 277 11.30 -3.37 14.16
C GLN A 277 9.87 -3.52 14.72
N ILE A 278 8.87 -3.48 13.86
CA ILE A 278 7.44 -3.63 14.21
C ILE A 278 6.94 -4.97 13.69
N SER A 279 6.20 -5.74 14.51
CA SER A 279 5.51 -6.93 14.02
C SER A 279 4.26 -6.57 13.21
N ALA A 280 3.92 -7.42 12.23
CA ALA A 280 2.75 -7.22 11.40
C ALA A 280 1.93 -8.49 11.16
N ASP A 281 0.64 -8.28 10.89
CA ASP A 281 -0.30 -9.27 10.42
C ASP A 281 -0.86 -8.86 9.06
N TYR A 282 -0.85 -9.80 8.11
CA TYR A 282 -1.33 -9.56 6.75
C TYR A 282 -2.45 -10.52 6.37
N ILE A 283 -3.41 -9.98 5.64
CA ILE A 283 -4.30 -10.73 4.74
C ILE A 283 -4.09 -10.23 3.33
N LYS A 284 -4.30 -11.09 2.33
CA LYS A 284 -4.18 -10.69 0.92
C LYS A 284 -5.27 -9.66 0.57
N THR A 285 -4.98 -8.77 -0.38
CA THR A 285 -5.92 -7.72 -0.83
C THR A 285 -7.23 -8.30 -1.36
N GLU A 286 -7.16 -9.39 -2.13
CA GLU A 286 -8.34 -10.09 -2.65
C GLU A 286 -9.18 -10.75 -1.54
N ASP A 287 -8.55 -11.19 -0.45
CA ASP A 287 -9.25 -11.75 0.71
C ASP A 287 -9.98 -10.67 1.49
N PHE A 288 -9.35 -9.50 1.66
CA PHE A 288 -10.03 -8.32 2.18
C PHE A 288 -11.23 -7.94 1.30
N ALA A 289 -11.09 -7.90 -0.01
CA ALA A 289 -12.18 -7.57 -0.92
C ALA A 289 -13.38 -8.51 -0.78
N ARG A 290 -13.14 -9.80 -0.55
CA ARG A 290 -14.18 -10.81 -0.31
C ARG A 290 -14.76 -10.73 1.10
N ARG A 291 -13.93 -10.47 2.11
CA ARG A 291 -14.26 -10.50 3.54
C ARG A 291 -13.68 -9.31 4.30
N PRO A 292 -14.15 -8.07 4.05
CA PRO A 292 -13.54 -6.88 4.62
C PRO A 292 -13.55 -6.83 6.14
N LEU A 293 -14.53 -7.46 6.79
CA LEU A 293 -14.62 -7.51 8.25
C LEU A 293 -13.53 -8.38 8.90
N ALA A 294 -12.87 -9.30 8.16
CA ALA A 294 -11.72 -10.06 8.66
C ALA A 294 -10.57 -9.15 9.10
N TRP A 295 -10.37 -8.02 8.42
CA TRP A 295 -9.42 -6.99 8.84
C TRP A 295 -9.73 -6.45 10.25
N LEU A 296 -11.00 -6.15 10.53
CA LEU A 296 -11.42 -5.66 11.86
C LEU A 296 -11.37 -6.78 12.93
N ASP A 297 -11.67 -8.02 12.56
CA ASP A 297 -11.50 -9.17 13.43
C ASP A 297 -10.04 -9.35 13.86
N MET A 298 -9.07 -9.13 12.95
CA MET A 298 -7.63 -9.18 13.27
C MET A 298 -7.20 -8.03 14.18
N ILE A 299 -7.66 -6.80 13.92
CA ILE A 299 -7.42 -5.64 14.79
C ILE A 299 -7.96 -5.90 16.20
N SER A 300 -9.17 -6.42 16.29
CA SER A 300 -9.85 -6.73 17.55
C SER A 300 -9.09 -7.76 18.41
N ARG A 301 -8.47 -8.77 17.76
CA ARG A 301 -7.72 -9.83 18.46
C ARG A 301 -6.32 -9.41 18.89
N ASN A 302 -5.79 -8.31 18.36
CA ASN A 302 -4.46 -7.86 18.74
C ASN A 302 -4.42 -7.42 20.21
N PRO A 303 -3.58 -8.02 21.08
CA PRO A 303 -3.51 -7.68 22.48
C PRO A 303 -2.87 -6.32 22.77
N GLY A 304 -2.07 -5.80 21.83
CA GLY A 304 -1.41 -4.49 21.90
C GLY A 304 -2.16 -3.39 21.18
N THR A 305 -1.50 -2.26 20.98
CA THR A 305 -2.01 -1.17 20.13
C THR A 305 -1.89 -1.51 18.66
N SER A 306 -2.92 -1.17 17.89
CA SER A 306 -2.96 -1.44 16.46
C SER A 306 -2.75 -0.18 15.64
N CYS A 307 -1.93 -0.33 14.59
CA CYS A 307 -1.77 0.65 13.52
C CYS A 307 -2.20 0.00 12.21
N SER A 308 -3.05 0.64 11.45
CA SER A 308 -3.49 0.12 10.16
C SER A 308 -3.86 1.26 9.23
N TYR A 309 -3.56 1.10 7.95
CA TYR A 309 -3.86 2.08 6.92
C TYR A 309 -4.86 1.53 5.92
N SER A 310 -5.69 2.40 5.38
CA SER A 310 -6.64 2.09 4.31
C SER A 310 -6.99 3.35 3.53
N PRO A 311 -7.22 3.26 2.22
CA PRO A 311 -7.97 4.27 1.49
C PRO A 311 -9.40 4.40 2.02
N THR A 312 -10.07 5.49 1.71
CA THR A 312 -11.45 5.78 2.14
C THR A 312 -12.42 4.65 1.86
N PHE A 313 -12.27 3.99 0.68
CA PHE A 313 -13.18 2.90 0.30
C PHE A 313 -13.11 1.68 1.23
N GLY A 314 -11.95 1.40 1.84
CA GLY A 314 -11.82 0.26 2.75
C GLY A 314 -12.60 0.47 4.04
N TYR A 315 -12.65 1.67 4.56
CA TYR A 315 -13.53 2.05 5.68
C TYR A 315 -15.00 1.99 5.28
N ASP A 316 -15.35 2.51 4.09
CA ASP A 316 -16.73 2.51 3.56
C ASP A 316 -17.29 1.09 3.43
N ILE A 317 -16.52 0.18 2.84
CA ILE A 317 -16.98 -1.20 2.63
C ILE A 317 -17.21 -1.94 3.97
N CYS A 318 -16.37 -1.69 4.97
CA CYS A 318 -16.55 -2.25 6.32
C CYS A 318 -17.82 -1.69 6.99
N ALA A 319 -18.04 -0.37 6.94
CA ALA A 319 -19.21 0.28 7.52
C ALA A 319 -20.51 -0.23 6.87
N ARG A 320 -20.54 -0.37 5.54
CA ARG A 320 -21.71 -0.92 4.83
C ARG A 320 -21.97 -2.38 5.15
N ARG A 321 -20.93 -3.19 5.33
CA ARG A 321 -21.08 -4.61 5.64
C ARG A 321 -21.64 -4.85 7.03
N ILE A 322 -21.37 -3.96 7.98
CA ILE A 322 -21.84 -4.08 9.37
C ILE A 322 -23.22 -3.48 9.60
N SER A 323 -23.68 -2.53 8.77
CA SER A 323 -24.95 -1.83 8.92
C SER A 323 -26.18 -2.75 9.00
N SER A 324 -26.06 -4.00 8.55
CA SER A 324 -27.07 -5.05 8.62
C SER A 324 -26.93 -6.01 9.82
N GLN A 325 -25.93 -5.80 10.69
CA GLN A 325 -25.66 -6.68 11.83
C GLN A 325 -25.91 -5.96 13.16
N SER A 326 -26.62 -6.59 14.09
CA SER A 326 -27.10 -5.97 15.34
C SER A 326 -26.09 -5.96 16.50
N ASN A 327 -24.99 -6.75 16.44
CA ASN A 327 -24.14 -7.00 17.61
C ASN A 327 -22.67 -6.63 17.37
N VAL A 328 -22.42 -5.37 16.97
CA VAL A 328 -21.07 -4.87 16.66
C VAL A 328 -20.14 -4.92 17.87
N ALA A 329 -20.65 -4.52 19.05
CA ALA A 329 -19.91 -4.50 20.31
C ALA A 329 -19.56 -5.90 20.83
N GLU A 330 -20.35 -6.91 20.51
CA GLU A 330 -20.07 -8.29 20.90
C GLU A 330 -19.02 -8.93 20.00
N ARG A 331 -18.97 -8.48 18.75
CA ARG A 331 -18.06 -9.04 17.76
C ARG A 331 -16.67 -8.43 17.80
N PHE A 332 -16.56 -7.11 18.02
CA PHE A 332 -15.31 -6.38 17.88
C PHE A 332 -14.94 -5.61 19.14
N ASP A 333 -13.63 -5.56 19.44
CA ASP A 333 -13.01 -4.60 20.35
C ASP A 333 -11.98 -3.78 19.56
N LEU A 334 -12.36 -2.57 19.17
CA LEU A 334 -11.52 -1.62 18.43
C LEU A 334 -10.95 -0.51 19.33
N SER A 335 -11.08 -0.65 20.66
CA SER A 335 -10.66 0.35 21.64
C SER A 335 -9.15 0.61 21.62
N ARG A 336 -8.35 -0.40 21.20
CA ARG A 336 -6.89 -0.34 21.09
C ARG A 336 -6.40 0.04 19.71
N TRP A 337 -7.29 0.35 18.77
CA TRP A 337 -6.88 0.85 17.44
C TRP A 337 -6.40 2.29 17.56
N ARG A 338 -5.09 2.45 17.68
CA ARG A 338 -4.45 3.75 17.96
C ARG A 338 -4.31 4.61 16.71
N ILE A 339 -3.93 4.00 15.58
CA ILE A 339 -3.73 4.66 14.30
C ILE A 339 -4.61 3.98 13.24
N ALA A 340 -5.66 4.68 12.84
CA ALA A 340 -6.47 4.36 11.68
C ALA A 340 -6.07 5.31 10.53
N GLY A 341 -4.97 4.99 9.86
CA GLY A 341 -4.39 5.82 8.81
C GLY A 341 -5.30 5.86 7.58
N ASN A 342 -5.44 7.05 7.00
CA ASN A 342 -6.24 7.25 5.79
C ASN A 342 -5.48 8.10 4.78
N GLY A 343 -5.34 7.59 3.56
CA GLY A 343 -4.62 8.23 2.46
C GLY A 343 -4.79 7.51 1.13
N ALA A 344 -3.95 7.83 0.17
CA ALA A 344 -3.92 7.31 -1.20
C ALA A 344 -5.10 7.70 -2.09
N ASP A 345 -6.26 8.03 -1.54
CA ASP A 345 -7.42 8.56 -2.26
C ASP A 345 -7.96 9.84 -1.59
N MET A 346 -9.00 10.43 -2.19
CA MET A 346 -9.68 11.57 -1.58
C MET A 346 -10.40 11.14 -0.32
N ILE A 347 -9.97 11.67 0.83
CA ILE A 347 -10.60 11.40 2.12
C ILE A 347 -11.98 12.07 2.16
N ARG A 348 -13.03 11.28 2.31
CA ARG A 348 -14.42 11.73 2.37
C ARG A 348 -14.92 11.79 3.81
N PRO A 349 -15.14 13.00 4.37
CA PRO A 349 -15.54 13.16 5.77
C PRO A 349 -16.84 12.43 6.13
N ASP A 350 -17.80 12.40 5.21
CA ASP A 350 -19.08 11.71 5.38
C ASP A 350 -18.90 10.19 5.56
N VAL A 351 -18.04 9.59 4.76
CA VAL A 351 -17.71 8.15 4.85
C VAL A 351 -17.01 7.84 6.16
N MET A 352 -16.05 8.67 6.53
CA MET A 352 -15.30 8.48 7.78
C MET A 352 -16.21 8.62 9.00
N GLN A 353 -17.15 9.58 8.99
CA GLN A 353 -18.15 9.70 10.05
C GLN A 353 -19.09 8.48 10.07
N GLY A 354 -19.48 7.95 8.89
CA GLY A 354 -20.24 6.70 8.78
C GLY A 354 -19.53 5.52 9.46
N PHE A 355 -18.21 5.40 9.27
CA PHE A 355 -17.41 4.38 9.94
C PHE A 355 -17.39 4.58 11.47
N VAL A 356 -17.19 5.82 11.96
CA VAL A 356 -17.26 6.13 13.40
C VAL A 356 -18.61 5.68 13.97
N ASN A 357 -19.71 6.08 13.34
CA ASN A 357 -21.06 5.75 13.81
C ASN A 357 -21.29 4.22 13.88
N ALA A 358 -20.79 3.49 12.89
CA ALA A 358 -20.93 2.04 12.82
C ALA A 358 -20.09 1.30 13.90
N PHE A 359 -18.89 1.80 14.24
CA PHE A 359 -17.95 1.07 15.09
C PHE A 359 -17.66 1.74 16.46
N ALA A 360 -18.29 2.86 16.79
CA ALA A 360 -18.24 3.44 18.13
C ALA A 360 -18.71 2.46 19.23
N PRO A 361 -19.77 1.63 19.00
CA PRO A 361 -20.18 0.61 19.99
C PRO A 361 -19.07 -0.43 20.26
N ALA A 362 -18.18 -0.69 19.30
CA ALA A 362 -17.01 -1.56 19.45
C ALA A 362 -15.77 -0.82 20.03
N GLY A 363 -15.93 0.39 20.54
CA GLY A 363 -14.86 1.17 21.15
C GLY A 363 -13.98 1.94 20.17
N PHE A 364 -14.31 1.99 18.86
CA PHE A 364 -13.56 2.79 17.90
C PHE A 364 -13.68 4.29 18.20
N LYS A 365 -12.54 4.98 18.25
CA LYS A 365 -12.47 6.41 18.55
C LYS A 365 -12.22 7.22 17.27
N ALA A 366 -13.02 8.24 17.00
CA ALA A 366 -12.81 9.14 15.86
C ALA A 366 -11.41 9.79 15.85
N SER A 367 -10.82 9.99 17.04
CA SER A 367 -9.47 10.52 17.22
C SER A 367 -8.36 9.55 16.75
N ALA A 368 -8.68 8.26 16.52
CA ALA A 368 -7.74 7.30 15.95
C ALA A 368 -7.47 7.54 14.46
N PHE A 369 -8.37 8.23 13.75
CA PHE A 369 -8.10 8.57 12.35
C PHE A 369 -6.88 9.45 12.19
N LEU A 370 -6.04 9.08 11.23
CA LEU A 370 -4.80 9.75 10.92
C LEU A 370 -4.74 10.04 9.41
N PRO A 371 -5.40 11.13 8.97
CA PRO A 371 -5.28 11.59 7.59
C PRO A 371 -3.84 11.85 7.21
N SER A 372 -3.42 11.38 6.05
CA SER A 372 -2.08 11.59 5.53
C SER A 372 -2.09 11.76 4.03
N TYR A 373 -1.08 12.45 3.52
CA TYR A 373 -0.84 12.62 2.10
C TYR A 373 0.55 12.15 1.76
N GLY A 374 0.65 11.43 0.64
CA GLY A 374 1.91 10.93 0.14
C GLY A 374 1.85 10.60 -1.35
N LEU A 375 2.99 10.29 -1.94
CA LEU A 375 3.16 9.89 -3.33
C LEU A 375 4.49 9.16 -3.51
N ALA A 376 4.55 8.30 -4.53
CA ALA A 376 5.74 7.50 -4.82
C ALA A 376 6.98 8.36 -5.11
N GLU A 377 6.80 9.53 -5.77
CA GLU A 377 7.87 10.48 -6.09
C GLU A 377 8.50 11.12 -4.84
N ALA A 378 7.82 11.06 -3.69
CA ALA A 378 8.34 11.41 -2.38
C ALA A 378 8.67 10.17 -1.53
N THR A 379 8.86 9.03 -2.14
CA THR A 379 9.02 7.71 -1.52
C THR A 379 7.70 7.20 -0.92
N LEU A 380 7.07 7.92 0.00
CA LEU A 380 5.75 7.66 0.57
C LEU A 380 5.14 8.93 1.17
N ALA A 381 5.49 9.23 2.43
CA ALA A 381 4.81 10.24 3.24
C ALA A 381 5.31 11.65 2.95
N VAL A 382 4.39 12.59 2.75
CA VAL A 382 4.66 14.03 2.61
C VAL A 382 4.12 14.78 3.83
N THR A 383 2.86 14.51 4.22
CA THR A 383 2.25 15.10 5.42
C THR A 383 1.50 14.04 6.21
N ILE A 384 1.47 14.20 7.52
CA ILE A 384 0.76 13.34 8.46
C ILE A 384 0.06 14.19 9.50
N MET A 385 -1.22 13.89 9.79
CA MET A 385 -1.95 14.47 10.90
C MET A 385 -1.34 13.98 12.22
N PRO A 386 -1.15 14.86 13.24
CA PRO A 386 -0.72 14.37 14.54
C PRO A 386 -1.68 13.33 15.13
N PRO A 387 -1.17 12.22 15.69
CA PRO A 387 -2.01 11.19 16.30
C PRO A 387 -2.91 11.76 17.41
N GLY A 388 -4.16 11.30 17.43
CA GLY A 388 -5.17 11.75 18.39
C GLY A 388 -6.01 12.95 17.96
N GLU A 389 -5.68 13.61 16.84
CA GLU A 389 -6.43 14.77 16.34
C GLU A 389 -7.63 14.38 15.45
N GLY A 390 -7.65 13.18 14.88
CA GLY A 390 -8.73 12.72 14.02
C GLY A 390 -8.88 13.51 12.72
N ILE A 391 -10.07 13.46 12.13
CA ILE A 391 -10.39 14.14 10.86
C ILE A 391 -10.70 15.61 11.15
N ARG A 392 -9.94 16.50 10.53
CA ARG A 392 -10.22 17.96 10.52
C ARG A 392 -10.61 18.38 9.12
N VAL A 393 -11.72 19.10 8.99
CA VAL A 393 -12.28 19.53 7.71
C VAL A 393 -12.16 21.05 7.61
N GLU A 394 -11.68 21.52 6.47
CA GLU A 394 -11.65 22.92 6.09
C GLU A 394 -12.63 23.14 4.92
N LEU A 395 -13.44 24.18 4.98
CA LEU A 395 -14.30 24.60 3.87
C LEU A 395 -13.51 25.56 2.99
N VAL A 396 -13.24 25.15 1.76
CA VAL A 396 -12.48 25.93 0.79
C VAL A 396 -13.36 26.29 -0.39
N GLU A 397 -13.33 27.57 -0.82
CA GLU A 397 -14.05 28.02 -2.00
C GLU A 397 -13.58 27.27 -3.25
N GLU A 398 -14.52 26.79 -4.08
CA GLU A 398 -14.18 26.00 -5.28
C GLU A 398 -13.32 26.80 -6.28
N GLU A 399 -13.55 28.10 -6.37
CA GLU A 399 -12.76 28.99 -7.22
C GLU A 399 -11.29 29.05 -6.79
N ARG A 400 -11.01 29.02 -5.48
CA ARG A 400 -9.62 28.94 -4.97
C ARG A 400 -8.94 27.61 -5.34
N LEU A 401 -9.70 26.50 -5.39
CA LEU A 401 -9.16 25.20 -5.77
C LEU A 401 -8.87 25.12 -7.27
N SER A 402 -9.68 25.77 -8.09
CA SER A 402 -9.53 25.80 -9.55
C SER A 402 -8.54 26.87 -10.03
N GLY A 403 -8.16 27.82 -9.15
CA GLY A 403 -7.39 29.01 -9.53
C GLY A 403 -8.17 29.98 -10.44
N ALA A 404 -9.51 29.81 -10.51
CA ALA A 404 -10.38 30.70 -11.29
C ALA A 404 -10.66 31.99 -10.50
N PRO A 405 -10.82 33.14 -11.16
CA PRO A 405 -11.33 34.36 -10.53
C PRO A 405 -12.72 34.11 -9.95
N ARG A 406 -12.97 34.64 -8.74
CA ARG A 406 -14.30 34.53 -8.12
C ARG A 406 -15.31 35.36 -8.91
N ASP A 407 -16.39 34.71 -9.35
CA ASP A 407 -17.59 35.38 -9.88
C ASP A 407 -18.44 35.89 -8.71
N LEU A 408 -18.33 37.20 -8.42
CA LEU A 408 -19.07 37.85 -7.33
C LEU A 408 -20.59 37.93 -7.56
N SER A 409 -21.06 37.62 -8.77
CA SER A 409 -22.49 37.57 -9.10
C SER A 409 -23.17 36.29 -8.63
N ARG A 410 -22.41 35.29 -8.20
CA ARG A 410 -22.90 33.98 -7.75
C ARG A 410 -22.56 33.73 -6.27
N PRO A 411 -23.41 32.97 -5.54
CA PRO A 411 -23.08 32.53 -4.21
C PRO A 411 -21.77 31.70 -4.22
N ALA A 412 -20.91 31.91 -3.24
CA ALA A 412 -19.70 31.13 -3.09
C ALA A 412 -20.03 29.65 -2.87
N ARG A 413 -19.38 28.78 -3.62
CA ARG A 413 -19.44 27.33 -3.42
C ARG A 413 -18.24 26.88 -2.61
N TYR A 414 -18.52 26.04 -1.61
CA TYR A 414 -17.50 25.52 -0.73
C TYR A 414 -17.38 24.01 -0.89
N ARG A 415 -16.13 23.53 -0.87
CA ARG A 415 -15.82 22.11 -0.81
C ARG A 415 -15.17 21.79 0.53
N ALA A 416 -15.64 20.71 1.15
CA ALA A 416 -15.02 20.17 2.35
C ALA A 416 -13.70 19.44 1.98
N ILE A 417 -12.60 19.93 2.47
CA ILE A 417 -11.26 19.35 2.28
C ILE A 417 -10.73 18.86 3.62
N VAL A 418 -10.25 17.62 3.66
CA VAL A 418 -9.62 17.07 4.86
C VAL A 418 -8.19 17.58 4.98
N ASN A 419 -7.85 18.07 6.16
CA ASN A 419 -6.49 18.48 6.49
C ASN A 419 -5.64 17.22 6.74
N CYS A 420 -4.59 17.01 5.94
CA CYS A 420 -3.66 15.90 6.05
C CYS A 420 -2.44 16.19 6.93
N GLY A 421 -2.52 17.21 7.79
CA GLY A 421 -1.54 17.46 8.83
C GLY A 421 -0.30 18.26 8.38
N LYS A 422 0.83 17.94 9.01
CA LYS A 422 2.10 18.66 8.84
C LYS A 422 3.06 17.83 7.98
N ALA A 423 4.00 18.53 7.31
CA ALA A 423 5.09 17.86 6.61
C ALA A 423 5.90 16.98 7.56
N VAL A 424 6.24 15.78 7.10
CA VAL A 424 7.16 14.91 7.83
C VAL A 424 8.57 15.51 7.83
N GLN A 425 9.37 15.22 8.86
CA GLN A 425 10.75 15.66 8.91
C GLN A 425 11.55 15.11 7.73
N GLY A 426 12.57 15.86 7.30
CA GLY A 426 13.32 15.54 6.08
C GLY A 426 12.73 16.15 4.81
N HIS A 427 11.46 16.59 4.83
CA HIS A 427 10.87 17.45 3.81
C HIS A 427 10.97 18.91 4.23
N ASP A 428 12.20 19.45 4.26
CA ASP A 428 12.39 20.83 4.71
C ASP A 428 11.83 21.80 3.64
N HIS A 429 10.82 22.58 4.02
CA HIS A 429 10.20 23.62 3.18
C HIS A 429 11.11 24.83 2.91
N ARG A 430 12.41 24.73 3.21
CA ARG A 430 13.36 25.81 3.04
C ARG A 430 13.94 25.82 1.63
N ASP A 431 13.17 26.27 0.64
CA ASP A 431 13.76 26.88 -0.54
C ASP A 431 14.43 28.20 -0.08
N PRO A 432 15.76 28.33 -0.16
CA PRO A 432 16.43 29.59 0.18
C PRO A 432 15.90 30.79 -0.61
N ARG A 433 15.22 30.54 -1.74
CA ARG A 433 14.57 31.58 -2.56
C ARG A 433 13.25 32.05 -1.97
N CYS A 434 12.60 31.30 -1.08
CA CYS A 434 11.41 31.75 -0.35
C CYS A 434 11.73 32.77 0.75
N LYS A 435 12.94 32.79 1.31
CA LYS A 435 13.35 33.78 2.33
C LYS A 435 13.36 35.23 1.87
N ARG A 436 13.41 35.48 0.54
CA ARG A 436 13.36 36.86 -0.03
C ARG A 436 11.95 37.39 -0.24
N ARG A 437 10.89 36.60 -0.07
CA ARG A 437 9.50 37.06 -0.28
C ARG A 437 8.67 37.21 1.01
N SER A 438 9.19 36.89 2.16
CA SER A 438 8.45 36.93 3.42
C SER A 438 8.43 38.29 4.17
N ALA A 439 9.00 39.32 3.57
CA ALA A 439 8.91 40.70 4.11
C ALA A 439 7.77 41.46 3.43
N GLY A 440 6.54 40.97 3.50
CA GLY A 440 5.40 41.78 3.10
C GLY A 440 4.30 41.12 2.30
N ARG A 441 3.77 39.98 2.72
CA ARG A 441 2.39 39.52 2.40
C ARG A 441 2.09 38.20 3.08
N SER A 442 0.84 38.03 3.49
CA SER A 442 0.22 36.82 4.06
C SER A 442 0.68 35.54 3.37
N PRO A 443 0.96 34.44 4.09
CA PRO A 443 1.55 33.25 3.49
C PRO A 443 0.50 32.50 2.65
N ASP A 444 0.45 32.77 1.36
CA ASP A 444 -0.17 31.86 0.40
C ASP A 444 0.67 30.58 0.35
N ARG A 445 0.08 29.52 0.89
CA ARG A 445 0.69 28.21 1.09
C ARG A 445 0.90 27.49 -0.25
N GLN A 446 1.91 27.86 -0.98
CA GLN A 446 2.49 27.04 -2.06
C GLN A 446 3.90 26.63 -1.66
N GLY A 447 3.99 25.73 -0.66
CA GLY A 447 5.24 25.11 -0.26
C GLY A 447 5.59 23.98 -1.22
N LEU A 448 6.62 24.19 -2.02
CA LEU A 448 7.30 23.13 -2.74
C LEU A 448 7.93 22.16 -1.75
N VAL A 449 7.56 20.88 -1.84
CA VAL A 449 8.25 19.79 -1.15
C VAL A 449 9.65 19.67 -1.77
N GLN A 450 10.65 20.14 -1.07
CA GLN A 450 12.07 19.94 -1.37
C GLN A 450 12.73 19.32 -0.13
N GLY A 451 12.94 18.03 -0.14
CA GLY A 451 13.68 17.33 0.89
C GLY A 451 14.82 16.51 0.30
N ALA A 452 15.63 15.93 1.15
CA ALA A 452 16.73 15.03 0.80
C ALA A 452 16.32 13.80 -0.07
N GLN A 453 15.02 13.67 -0.33
CA GLN A 453 14.40 12.61 -1.15
C GLN A 453 14.28 12.98 -2.63
N ARG A 454 14.67 14.17 -3.05
CA ARG A 454 14.52 14.62 -4.45
C ARG A 454 15.49 13.99 -5.45
N ASP A 455 16.51 13.30 -4.97
CA ASP A 455 17.51 12.68 -5.84
C ASP A 455 17.10 11.29 -6.34
N ALA A 456 15.91 10.81 -5.98
CA ALA A 456 15.28 9.70 -6.69
C ALA A 456 14.95 10.13 -8.12
N GLY A 457 15.85 9.83 -9.06
CA GLY A 457 15.66 10.15 -10.47
C GLY A 457 14.46 9.42 -11.06
N LEU A 458 13.72 10.07 -11.93
CA LEU A 458 12.82 9.36 -12.84
C LEU A 458 13.67 8.51 -13.77
N PHE A 459 13.39 7.22 -13.85
CA PHE A 459 14.14 6.29 -14.70
C PHE A 459 14.10 6.77 -16.16
N PRO A 460 15.26 6.94 -16.84
CA PRO A 460 15.28 7.45 -18.21
C PRO A 460 14.59 6.44 -19.14
N ARG A 461 13.65 6.92 -19.93
CA ARG A 461 13.05 6.16 -21.02
C ARG A 461 14.13 5.67 -21.99
N SER A 462 13.99 4.43 -22.44
CA SER A 462 14.77 3.90 -23.55
C SER A 462 14.81 4.90 -24.71
N ARG A 463 15.99 5.10 -25.28
CA ARG A 463 16.30 6.05 -26.35
C ARG A 463 15.33 5.88 -27.52
N ARG A 464 14.43 6.84 -27.70
CA ARG A 464 13.79 7.29 -28.94
C ARG A 464 12.36 7.77 -28.75
N ARG A 465 12.20 9.02 -28.22
CA ARG A 465 11.06 9.88 -28.57
C ARG A 465 11.27 11.30 -28.00
N PRO A 466 10.88 12.37 -28.73
CA PRO A 466 11.04 13.74 -28.25
C PRO A 466 10.16 14.03 -27.03
N ARG A 467 10.69 14.79 -26.07
CA ARG A 467 10.01 15.22 -24.85
C ARG A 467 8.82 16.13 -25.19
N PRO A 468 7.66 15.98 -24.57
CA PRO A 468 6.54 16.93 -24.76
C PRO A 468 6.90 18.31 -24.21
N ALA A 469 6.53 19.36 -24.93
CA ALA A 469 6.89 20.78 -24.68
C ALA A 469 6.46 21.33 -23.31
N TRP A 470 5.48 20.71 -22.63
CA TRP A 470 5.02 21.13 -21.29
C TRP A 470 6.01 20.84 -20.15
N TRP A 471 7.05 20.04 -20.40
CA TRP A 471 8.12 19.75 -19.41
C TRP A 471 9.04 20.94 -19.16
N MET A 472 9.05 21.93 -20.08
CA MET A 472 9.87 23.14 -19.98
C MET A 472 9.21 24.29 -19.22
N ALA A 473 7.94 24.17 -18.83
CA ALA A 473 7.14 25.26 -18.23
C ALA A 473 7.08 25.27 -16.69
N GLY A 474 8.10 24.81 -15.98
CA GLY A 474 8.30 25.08 -14.55
C GLY A 474 7.10 24.82 -13.60
N SER A 475 6.13 23.95 -13.97
CA SER A 475 5.02 23.59 -13.12
C SER A 475 5.46 22.65 -12.01
N THR A 476 5.22 23.04 -10.77
CA THR A 476 5.64 22.32 -9.57
C THR A 476 4.75 21.08 -9.31
N PRO A 477 5.26 20.01 -8.68
CA PRO A 477 4.47 18.82 -8.29
C PRO A 477 3.21 19.14 -7.46
N ALA A 478 3.25 20.18 -6.62
CA ALA A 478 2.11 20.63 -5.84
C ALA A 478 0.96 21.17 -6.70
N THR A 479 1.26 21.91 -7.75
CA THR A 479 0.25 22.41 -8.71
C THR A 479 -0.38 21.25 -9.47
N TRP A 480 0.37 20.18 -9.68
CA TRP A 480 -0.12 18.97 -10.35
C TRP A 480 -0.98 18.11 -9.44
N ALA A 481 -0.63 17.93 -8.17
CA ALA A 481 -1.44 17.23 -7.17
C ALA A 481 -2.81 17.91 -6.98
N ILE A 482 -2.86 19.23 -6.91
CA ILE A 482 -4.10 20.01 -6.80
C ILE A 482 -4.93 19.88 -8.10
N ARG A 483 -4.31 19.89 -9.27
CA ARG A 483 -5.02 19.66 -10.55
C ARG A 483 -5.51 18.22 -10.70
N SER A 484 -4.74 17.22 -10.28
CA SER A 484 -5.17 15.81 -10.31
C SER A 484 -6.32 15.54 -9.34
N MET A 485 -6.33 16.16 -8.15
CA MET A 485 -7.49 16.13 -7.24
C MET A 485 -8.74 16.78 -7.86
N ALA A 486 -8.59 17.86 -8.59
CA ALA A 486 -9.71 18.52 -9.28
C ALA A 486 -10.26 17.69 -10.46
N ILE A 487 -9.40 16.99 -11.20
CA ILE A 487 -9.81 16.16 -12.36
C ILE A 487 -10.49 14.87 -11.91
N CYS A 488 -10.01 14.20 -10.84
CA CYS A 488 -10.69 13.03 -10.29
C CYS A 488 -12.10 13.35 -9.72
N SER A 489 -12.32 14.59 -9.28
CA SER A 489 -13.63 15.01 -8.76
C SER A 489 -14.67 15.34 -9.82
N SER A 490 -14.27 15.64 -11.07
CA SER A 490 -15.20 15.97 -12.17
C SER A 490 -15.75 14.75 -12.91
N SER A 491 -15.17 13.56 -12.71
CA SER A 491 -15.63 12.32 -13.37
C SER A 491 -16.65 11.51 -12.57
N ALA A 492 -17.02 11.94 -11.36
CA ALA A 492 -18.00 11.29 -10.50
C ALA A 492 -19.32 12.06 -10.37
N ALA A 493 -19.84 12.62 -11.46
CA ALA A 493 -21.22 13.08 -11.49
C ALA A 493 -22.14 11.87 -11.71
N PRO A 494 -23.18 11.65 -10.89
CA PRO A 494 -24.15 10.60 -11.15
C PRO A 494 -24.93 10.95 -12.42
N ARG A 495 -24.96 10.04 -13.36
CA ARG A 495 -25.95 10.10 -14.44
C ARG A 495 -27.28 9.71 -13.82
N THR A 496 -28.20 10.66 -13.78
CA THR A 496 -29.64 10.41 -13.59
C THR A 496 -30.19 9.57 -14.71
#